data_be78626cdb614ba63442c634ceea2a1b
#
_entry.id   be78626cdb614ba63442c634ceea2a1b
#
_cell.length_a   1.000
_cell.length_b   1.000
_cell.length_c   1.000
_cell.angle_alpha   90.00
_cell.angle_beta   90.00
_cell.angle_gamma   90.00
#
_symmetry.space_group_name_H-M   'P 1'
#
loop_
_entity.id
_entity.type
_entity.pdbx_description
1 polymer ?
#
loop_
_entity_poly.entity_id
_entity_poly.type
_entity_poly.pdbx_seq_one_letter_code
_entity_poly.pdbx_strand_id
1 'polypeptide(L)'
;MRVLIGAPVQQDETVFKYYLESLANQQHDYEVDYFFILHNSPQLKQYLKRHQYEEYSNDTTYQKDNTHVWKNNNLRDVASMKNFLLKKTLDEGYDYFFLVDSDIMLHPKTLSHLVAQQKHICSEIFWTRWRSDEEEMPNAWEHDYYSYTKLGIWNKWRKKGLYEVGYSGACILIHRDVIASGVNYSPLHNVSFSNWEDRAFCIRAAAHGYRIYMDTHYPATHLYRDEDVKRYGLRRKT
;
A
#
# COMPACT_ATOMS: atom_id res chain seq x y z
N MET A 1 15.86 0.30 15.88
CA MET A 1 14.94 -0.15 14.82
C MET A 1 14.78 0.97 13.82
N ARG A 2 14.86 0.64 12.52
CA ARG A 2 14.73 1.59 11.42
C ARG A 2 13.64 1.13 10.45
N VAL A 3 12.77 2.03 10.04
CA VAL A 3 11.67 1.75 9.10
C VAL A 3 11.83 2.63 7.86
N LEU A 4 11.76 2.03 6.68
CA LEU A 4 11.63 2.76 5.43
C LEU A 4 10.14 2.83 5.06
N ILE A 5 9.60 4.04 4.92
CA ILE A 5 8.27 4.26 4.35
C ILE A 5 8.42 4.69 2.90
N GLY A 6 7.67 4.07 1.99
CA GLY A 6 7.77 4.46 0.59
C GLY A 6 6.68 3.87 -0.30
N ALA A 7 6.56 4.48 -1.49
CA ALA A 7 5.66 4.03 -2.53
C ALA A 7 6.06 4.55 -3.91
N PRO A 8 5.61 3.87 -4.99
CA PRO A 8 5.40 4.51 -6.28
C PRO A 8 4.33 5.59 -6.16
N VAL A 9 4.56 6.75 -6.78
CA VAL A 9 3.68 7.91 -6.68
C VAL A 9 3.27 8.39 -8.05
N GLN A 10 1.98 8.26 -8.38
CA GLN A 10 1.35 8.89 -9.52
C GLN A 10 -0.01 9.41 -9.07
N GLN A 11 -0.07 10.66 -8.60
CA GLN A 11 -1.23 11.14 -7.88
C GLN A 11 -1.55 12.62 -8.17
N ASP A 12 -2.79 13.03 -7.87
CA ASP A 12 -3.21 14.43 -7.79
C ASP A 12 -2.52 15.15 -6.63
N GLU A 13 -2.19 16.43 -6.81
CA GLU A 13 -1.50 17.22 -5.80
C GLU A 13 -2.24 17.31 -4.47
N THR A 14 -3.56 17.40 -4.50
CA THR A 14 -4.38 17.52 -3.29
C THR A 14 -4.31 16.23 -2.49
N VAL A 15 -4.51 15.09 -3.15
CA VAL A 15 -4.43 13.77 -2.52
C VAL A 15 -3.03 13.54 -1.97
N PHE A 16 -1.99 13.85 -2.75
CA PHE A 16 -0.61 13.69 -2.33
C PHE A 16 -0.23 14.54 -1.10
N LYS A 17 -0.75 15.78 -1.00
CA LYS A 17 -0.55 16.61 0.20
C LYS A 17 -1.15 15.97 1.45
N TYR A 18 -2.36 15.41 1.38
CA TYR A 18 -3.00 14.71 2.49
C TYR A 18 -2.26 13.42 2.86
N TYR A 19 -1.80 12.67 1.86
CA TYR A 19 -0.95 11.52 2.06
C TYR A 19 0.31 11.87 2.86
N LEU A 20 1.11 12.85 2.40
CA LEU A 20 2.33 13.28 3.08
C LEU A 20 2.06 13.79 4.50
N GLU A 21 0.98 14.54 4.70
CA GLU A 21 0.57 15.00 6.03
C GLU A 21 0.25 13.82 6.96
N SER A 22 -0.44 12.80 6.45
CA SER A 22 -0.75 11.61 7.25
C SER A 22 0.49 10.81 7.64
N LEU A 23 1.50 10.76 6.77
CA LEU A 23 2.80 10.15 7.06
C LEU A 23 3.58 10.96 8.10
N ALA A 24 3.61 12.29 7.96
CA ALA A 24 4.30 13.17 8.90
C ALA A 24 3.70 13.16 10.32
N ASN A 25 2.41 12.80 10.42
CA ASN A 25 1.69 12.72 11.70
C ASN A 25 1.82 11.34 12.39
N GLN A 26 2.58 10.39 11.85
CA GLN A 26 2.76 9.10 12.51
C GLN A 26 3.49 9.24 13.84
N GLN A 27 2.94 8.62 14.89
CA GLN A 27 3.50 8.61 16.25
C GLN A 27 4.42 7.40 16.40
N HIS A 28 5.70 7.62 16.60
CA HIS A 28 6.71 6.57 16.82
C HIS A 28 7.88 7.12 17.63
N ASP A 29 8.69 6.22 18.22
CA ASP A 29 9.90 6.50 18.99
C ASP A 29 11.16 5.88 18.37
N TYR A 30 11.10 5.47 17.11
CA TYR A 30 12.18 4.86 16.33
C TYR A 30 12.45 5.66 15.05
N GLU A 31 13.52 5.32 14.37
CA GLU A 31 13.99 6.01 13.17
C GLU A 31 13.11 5.65 11.96
N VAL A 32 12.61 6.66 11.26
CA VAL A 32 11.79 6.51 10.06
C VAL A 32 12.35 7.38 8.95
N ASP A 33 12.65 6.74 7.83
CA ASP A 33 13.06 7.39 6.60
C ASP A 33 11.96 7.24 5.53
N TYR A 34 11.95 8.17 4.58
CA TYR A 34 10.96 8.21 3.51
C TYR A 34 11.66 8.16 2.15
N PHE A 35 11.14 7.32 1.25
CA PHE A 35 11.62 7.26 -0.12
C PHE A 35 10.47 7.04 -1.10
N PHE A 36 10.35 7.92 -2.09
CA PHE A 36 9.26 7.88 -3.08
C PHE A 36 9.81 7.69 -4.49
N ILE A 37 9.05 7.03 -5.35
CA ILE A 37 9.35 6.94 -6.78
C ILE A 37 8.26 7.69 -7.54
N LEU A 38 8.59 8.88 -8.04
CA LEU A 38 7.66 9.70 -8.82
C LEU A 38 7.50 9.09 -10.22
N HIS A 39 6.36 8.44 -10.45
CA HIS A 39 6.02 7.85 -11.73
C HIS A 39 5.21 8.84 -12.57
N ASN A 40 5.81 9.34 -13.66
CA ASN A 40 5.19 10.33 -14.57
C ASN A 40 4.55 11.54 -13.84
N SER A 41 5.08 11.94 -12.69
CA SER A 41 4.51 12.96 -11.82
C SER A 41 5.55 13.98 -11.34
N PRO A 42 6.34 14.60 -12.25
CA PRO A 42 7.44 15.49 -11.87
C PRO A 42 6.98 16.74 -11.11
N GLN A 43 5.72 17.16 -11.28
CA GLN A 43 5.13 18.29 -10.56
C GLN A 43 5.06 18.07 -9.05
N LEU A 44 5.02 16.81 -8.58
CA LEU A 44 4.95 16.48 -7.16
C LEU A 44 6.28 16.65 -6.41
N LYS A 45 7.39 16.77 -7.14
CA LYS A 45 8.74 17.00 -6.61
C LYS A 45 8.82 18.19 -5.65
N GLN A 46 8.06 19.25 -5.92
CA GLN A 46 8.04 20.43 -5.06
C GLN A 46 7.60 20.15 -3.62
N TYR A 47 6.86 19.06 -3.38
CA TYR A 47 6.37 18.66 -2.06
C TYR A 47 7.35 17.73 -1.32
N LEU A 48 8.39 17.21 -2.00
CA LEU A 48 9.37 16.25 -1.45
C LEU A 48 10.69 16.88 -1.02
N LYS A 49 10.75 18.20 -0.77
CA LYS A 49 11.98 18.93 -0.43
C LYS A 49 12.80 18.36 0.73
N ARG A 50 12.19 17.57 1.60
CA ARG A 50 12.80 16.95 2.78
C ARG A 50 12.82 15.42 2.71
N HIS A 51 12.39 14.82 1.62
CA HIS A 51 12.28 13.38 1.43
C HIS A 51 13.21 12.95 0.29
N GLN A 52 13.71 11.72 0.38
CA GLN A 52 14.42 11.11 -0.73
C GLN A 52 13.42 10.64 -1.79
N TYR A 53 13.74 10.79 -3.06
CA TYR A 53 12.91 10.34 -4.16
C TYR A 53 13.75 10.03 -5.41
N GLU A 54 13.19 9.21 -6.28
CA GLU A 54 13.64 9.03 -7.67
C GLU A 54 12.50 9.37 -8.64
N GLU A 55 12.87 9.78 -9.84
CA GLU A 55 11.93 10.04 -10.93
C GLU A 55 11.98 8.88 -11.92
N TYR A 56 10.82 8.28 -12.18
CA TYR A 56 10.64 7.24 -13.18
C TYR A 56 9.64 7.73 -14.22
N SER A 57 10.05 7.77 -15.49
CA SER A 57 9.21 8.22 -16.59
C SER A 57 9.19 7.17 -17.69
N ASN A 58 8.02 6.89 -18.23
CA ASN A 58 7.82 6.05 -19.40
C ASN A 58 6.63 6.56 -20.21
N ASP A 59 6.42 5.97 -21.40
CA ASP A 59 5.34 6.33 -22.31
C ASP A 59 3.95 5.76 -21.91
N THR A 60 3.86 5.12 -20.73
CA THR A 60 2.58 4.60 -20.25
C THR A 60 1.69 5.75 -19.80
N THR A 61 0.64 6.03 -20.57
CA THR A 61 -0.41 6.98 -20.17
C THR A 61 -1.34 6.29 -19.18
N TYR A 62 -1.41 6.85 -17.99
CA TYR A 62 -2.41 6.51 -17.00
C TYR A 62 -3.72 7.25 -17.36
N GLN A 63 -4.76 6.51 -17.75
CA GLN A 63 -6.09 7.09 -17.89
C GLN A 63 -6.81 6.96 -16.55
N LYS A 64 -7.09 8.11 -15.94
CA LYS A 64 -7.97 8.21 -14.77
C LYS A 64 -9.41 8.16 -15.28
N ASP A 65 -9.91 6.96 -15.52
CA ASP A 65 -11.34 6.74 -15.76
C ASP A 65 -12.08 6.58 -14.42
N ASN A 66 -13.40 6.45 -14.47
CA ASN A 66 -14.25 6.21 -13.30
C ASN A 66 -13.87 4.95 -12.49
N THR A 67 -12.98 4.12 -13.03
CA THR A 67 -12.26 3.04 -12.36
C THR A 67 -10.82 3.04 -12.84
N HIS A 68 -9.86 2.71 -11.97
CA HIS A 68 -8.47 2.51 -12.39
C HIS A 68 -8.41 1.33 -13.38
N VAL A 69 -8.22 1.62 -14.65
CA VAL A 69 -7.97 0.60 -15.67
C VAL A 69 -6.50 0.22 -15.60
N TRP A 70 -6.19 -0.81 -14.83
CA TRP A 70 -4.85 -1.36 -14.73
C TRP A 70 -4.48 -2.09 -16.02
N LYS A 71 -3.67 -1.45 -16.85
CA LYS A 71 -3.07 -2.11 -18.02
C LYS A 71 -1.87 -2.93 -17.57
N ASN A 72 -1.63 -4.07 -18.21
CA ASN A 72 -0.53 -4.99 -17.87
C ASN A 72 0.86 -4.32 -17.76
N ASN A 73 1.12 -3.30 -18.57
CA ASN A 73 2.40 -2.57 -18.52
C ASN A 73 2.52 -1.75 -17.23
N ASN A 74 1.45 -1.08 -16.80
CA ASN A 74 1.45 -0.30 -15.56
C ASN A 74 1.70 -1.18 -14.32
N LEU A 75 1.11 -2.38 -14.29
CA LEU A 75 1.32 -3.33 -13.18
C LEU A 75 2.77 -3.81 -13.10
N ARG A 76 3.43 -4.02 -14.25
CA ARG A 76 4.85 -4.39 -14.28
C ARG A 76 5.75 -3.25 -13.80
N ASP A 77 5.44 -2.01 -14.18
CA ASP A 77 6.18 -0.84 -13.73
C ASP A 77 6.03 -0.66 -12.22
N VAL A 78 4.81 -0.76 -11.69
CA VAL A 78 4.54 -0.69 -10.24
C VAL A 78 5.28 -1.81 -9.50
N ALA A 79 5.22 -3.06 -10.02
CA ALA A 79 5.96 -4.18 -9.44
C ALA A 79 7.48 -3.91 -9.39
N SER A 80 8.05 -3.34 -10.46
CA SER A 80 9.47 -2.99 -10.54
C SER A 80 9.85 -1.92 -9.52
N MET A 81 9.04 -0.88 -9.39
CA MET A 81 9.24 0.19 -8.42
C MET A 81 9.11 -0.32 -6.98
N LYS A 82 8.10 -1.15 -6.68
CA LYS A 82 7.96 -1.80 -5.36
C LYS A 82 9.17 -2.71 -5.06
N ASN A 83 9.66 -3.46 -6.03
CA ASN A 83 10.87 -4.30 -5.88
C ASN A 83 12.14 -3.48 -5.63
N PHE A 84 12.27 -2.32 -6.26
CA PHE A 84 13.37 -1.40 -5.98
C PHE A 84 13.34 -0.94 -4.51
N LEU A 85 12.16 -0.60 -3.98
CA LEU A 85 12.00 -0.21 -2.57
C LEU A 85 12.31 -1.36 -1.60
N LEU A 86 11.91 -2.59 -1.93
CA LEU A 86 12.31 -3.78 -1.16
C LEU A 86 13.83 -3.95 -1.14
N LYS A 87 14.48 -3.83 -2.30
CA LYS A 87 15.94 -3.94 -2.39
C LYS A 87 16.63 -2.84 -1.57
N LYS A 88 16.18 -1.59 -1.68
CA LYS A 88 16.69 -0.46 -0.89
C LYS A 88 16.59 -0.72 0.62
N THR A 89 15.48 -1.32 1.06
CA THR A 89 15.29 -1.72 2.47
C THR A 89 16.41 -2.63 2.97
N LEU A 90 16.81 -3.61 2.17
CA LEU A 90 17.91 -4.51 2.53
C LEU A 90 19.28 -3.83 2.45
N ASP A 91 19.54 -3.17 1.33
CA ASP A 91 20.86 -2.56 1.04
C ASP A 91 21.23 -1.49 2.09
N GLU A 92 20.26 -0.74 2.59
CA GLU A 92 20.48 0.34 3.56
C GLU A 92 20.23 -0.09 5.02
N GLY A 93 19.93 -1.37 5.25
CA GLY A 93 19.87 -1.96 6.59
C GLY A 93 18.64 -1.57 7.41
N TYR A 94 17.50 -1.32 6.77
CA TYR A 94 16.23 -1.14 7.49
C TYR A 94 15.72 -2.46 8.05
N ASP A 95 15.01 -2.39 9.19
CA ASP A 95 14.38 -3.54 9.82
C ASP A 95 13.02 -3.85 9.18
N TYR A 96 12.31 -2.81 8.74
CA TYR A 96 11.00 -2.90 8.09
C TYR A 96 10.92 -1.99 6.87
N PHE A 97 10.13 -2.45 5.90
CA PHE A 97 9.57 -1.63 4.83
C PHE A 97 8.08 -1.43 5.07
N PHE A 98 7.61 -0.21 5.08
CA PHE A 98 6.19 0.12 5.15
C PHE A 98 5.75 0.71 3.80
N LEU A 99 5.15 -0.15 2.97
CA LEU A 99 4.49 0.28 1.74
C LEU A 99 3.18 0.96 2.10
N VAL A 100 3.01 2.19 1.67
CA VAL A 100 1.74 2.94 1.79
C VAL A 100 1.50 3.62 0.46
N ASP A 101 0.52 3.13 -0.32
CA ASP A 101 0.20 3.72 -1.62
C ASP A 101 -0.23 5.19 -1.48
N SER A 102 0.08 6.00 -2.49
CA SER A 102 0.04 7.47 -2.41
C SER A 102 -1.34 8.12 -2.30
N ASP A 103 -2.37 7.32 -2.19
CA ASP A 103 -3.78 7.70 -1.94
C ASP A 103 -4.33 7.16 -0.61
N ILE A 104 -3.47 6.60 0.23
CA ILE A 104 -3.83 6.07 1.54
C ILE A 104 -3.46 7.08 2.63
N MET A 105 -4.45 7.57 3.37
CA MET A 105 -4.24 8.37 4.58
C MET A 105 -4.26 7.49 5.82
N LEU A 106 -3.19 7.59 6.61
CA LEU A 106 -3.04 6.81 7.84
C LEU A 106 -3.60 7.52 9.07
N HIS A 107 -4.11 6.73 10.00
CA HIS A 107 -4.32 7.21 11.36
C HIS A 107 -2.96 7.42 12.06
N PRO A 108 -2.78 8.44 12.95
CA PRO A 108 -1.48 8.72 13.57
C PRO A 108 -0.82 7.57 14.32
N LYS A 109 -1.59 6.58 14.76
CA LYS A 109 -1.09 5.40 15.49
C LYS A 109 -0.87 4.17 14.62
N THR A 110 -1.12 4.24 13.32
CA THR A 110 -1.07 3.05 12.45
C THR A 110 0.31 2.39 12.47
N LEU A 111 1.37 3.13 12.16
CA LEU A 111 2.70 2.55 12.09
C LEU A 111 3.16 1.92 13.41
N SER A 112 3.05 2.65 14.52
CA SER A 112 3.47 2.16 15.84
C SER A 112 2.67 0.93 16.26
N HIS A 113 1.39 0.88 15.92
CA HIS A 113 0.54 -0.25 16.23
C HIS A 113 0.89 -1.49 15.40
N LEU A 114 1.12 -1.34 14.09
CA LEU A 114 1.54 -2.44 13.22
C LEU A 114 2.89 -3.03 13.66
N VAL A 115 3.86 -2.19 14.02
CA VAL A 115 5.15 -2.62 14.57
C VAL A 115 4.96 -3.40 15.87
N ALA A 116 4.08 -2.94 16.76
CA ALA A 116 3.80 -3.60 18.04
C ALA A 116 3.16 -5.00 17.88
N GLN A 117 2.56 -5.32 16.72
CA GLN A 117 2.04 -6.65 16.44
C GLN A 117 3.15 -7.71 16.28
N GLN A 118 4.39 -7.30 16.04
CA GLN A 118 5.55 -8.18 15.87
C GLN A 118 5.32 -9.30 14.83
N LYS A 119 4.65 -8.97 13.72
CA LYS A 119 4.42 -9.86 12.59
C LYS A 119 5.43 -9.58 11.48
N HIS A 120 5.80 -10.65 10.74
CA HIS A 120 6.67 -10.48 9.56
C HIS A 120 5.98 -9.70 8.45
N ILE A 121 4.66 -9.88 8.31
CA ILE A 121 3.83 -9.15 7.34
C ILE A 121 2.54 -8.75 8.06
N CYS A 122 2.28 -7.44 8.15
CA CYS A 122 1.08 -6.92 8.78
C CYS A 122 0.57 -5.70 7.99
N SER A 123 -0.68 -5.74 7.55
CA SER A 123 -1.32 -4.63 6.84
C SER A 123 -2.36 -3.95 7.72
N GLU A 124 -2.67 -2.70 7.42
CA GLU A 124 -3.83 -2.01 7.97
C GLU A 124 -4.99 -2.08 6.97
N ILE A 125 -6.19 -2.27 7.50
CA ILE A 125 -7.40 -2.29 6.68
C ILE A 125 -7.75 -0.89 6.18
N PHE A 126 -8.23 -0.84 4.95
CA PHE A 126 -9.02 0.27 4.44
C PHE A 126 -10.16 -0.26 3.57
N TRP A 127 -11.13 0.61 3.32
CA TRP A 127 -12.33 0.25 2.59
C TRP A 127 -12.43 1.08 1.32
N THR A 128 -12.65 0.41 0.18
CA THR A 128 -12.73 1.04 -1.14
C THR A 128 -14.08 0.79 -1.76
N ARG A 129 -14.71 1.84 -2.23
CA ARG A 129 -15.86 1.74 -3.12
C ARG A 129 -15.34 1.77 -4.56
N TRP A 130 -15.21 0.60 -5.18
CA TRP A 130 -14.68 0.48 -6.53
C TRP A 130 -15.58 1.14 -7.57
N ARG A 131 -16.90 1.07 -7.39
CA ARG A 131 -17.90 1.76 -8.19
C ARG A 131 -18.81 2.57 -7.28
N SER A 132 -19.32 3.70 -7.78
CA SER A 132 -20.12 4.64 -6.95
C SER A 132 -21.42 4.03 -6.41
N ASP A 133 -21.93 2.99 -7.08
CA ASP A 133 -23.16 2.25 -6.77
C ASP A 133 -22.92 0.94 -5.98
N GLU A 134 -21.66 0.60 -5.70
CA GLU A 134 -21.30 -0.62 -4.95
C GLU A 134 -21.02 -0.34 -3.48
N GLU A 135 -21.10 -1.41 -2.67
CA GLU A 135 -20.64 -1.38 -1.28
C GLU A 135 -19.12 -1.25 -1.20
N GLU A 136 -18.64 -0.73 -0.08
CA GLU A 136 -17.20 -0.66 0.20
C GLU A 136 -16.63 -2.06 0.43
N MET A 137 -15.54 -2.36 -0.26
CA MET A 137 -14.80 -3.60 -0.13
C MET A 137 -13.48 -3.38 0.63
N PRO A 138 -13.06 -4.34 1.45
CA PRO A 138 -11.76 -4.25 2.13
C PRO A 138 -10.61 -4.51 1.15
N ASN A 139 -9.43 -4.03 1.51
CA ASN A 139 -8.16 -4.31 0.80
C ASN A 139 -7.57 -5.70 1.11
N ALA A 140 -8.38 -6.64 1.58
CA ALA A 140 -7.92 -7.97 1.97
C ALA A 140 -8.88 -9.06 1.54
N TRP A 141 -8.36 -10.26 1.33
CA TRP A 141 -9.13 -11.47 1.08
C TRP A 141 -8.81 -12.54 2.14
N GLU A 142 -9.80 -13.34 2.51
CA GLU A 142 -9.60 -14.41 3.49
C GLU A 142 -8.60 -15.47 3.00
N HIS A 143 -8.64 -15.76 1.69
CA HIS A 143 -7.70 -16.62 0.97
C HIS A 143 -7.02 -15.82 -0.16
N ASP A 144 -6.31 -16.49 -1.02
CA ASP A 144 -5.50 -15.88 -2.09
C ASP A 144 -6.31 -15.25 -3.23
N TYR A 145 -7.61 -15.57 -3.34
CA TYR A 145 -8.41 -15.15 -4.48
C TYR A 145 -9.92 -15.09 -4.19
N TYR A 146 -10.54 -13.91 -4.37
CA TYR A 146 -11.98 -13.64 -4.29
C TYR A 146 -12.74 -14.28 -3.11
N SER A 147 -12.07 -14.58 -2.02
CA SER A 147 -12.70 -15.21 -0.86
C SER A 147 -13.64 -14.28 -0.09
N TYR A 148 -13.59 -12.98 -0.36
CA TYR A 148 -14.49 -12.00 0.25
C TYR A 148 -15.90 -11.99 -0.35
N THR A 149 -16.17 -12.75 -1.41
CA THR A 149 -17.50 -12.81 -2.05
C THR A 149 -18.56 -13.50 -1.19
N LYS A 150 -18.19 -14.14 -0.09
CA LYS A 150 -19.15 -14.69 0.86
C LYS A 150 -19.68 -13.58 1.76
N LEU A 151 -20.96 -13.27 1.60
CA LEU A 151 -21.71 -12.36 2.47
C LEU A 151 -21.45 -12.68 3.95
N GLY A 152 -21.06 -11.67 4.72
CA GLY A 152 -20.82 -11.78 6.17
C GLY A 152 -19.37 -11.82 6.62
N ILE A 153 -18.40 -12.14 5.75
CA ILE A 153 -16.97 -12.11 6.13
C ILE A 153 -16.52 -10.68 6.48
N TRP A 154 -17.03 -9.70 5.75
CA TRP A 154 -16.66 -8.29 5.96
C TRP A 154 -17.10 -7.71 7.29
N ASN A 155 -18.21 -8.19 7.87
CA ASN A 155 -18.68 -7.75 9.18
C ASN A 155 -17.71 -8.15 10.30
N LYS A 156 -16.99 -9.24 10.14
CA LYS A 156 -15.92 -9.67 11.03
C LYS A 156 -14.79 -8.63 11.07
N TRP A 157 -14.38 -8.10 9.92
CA TRP A 157 -13.27 -7.16 9.79
C TRP A 157 -13.63 -5.71 10.14
N ARG A 158 -14.89 -5.40 10.32
CA ARG A 158 -15.32 -4.12 10.92
C ARG A 158 -15.14 -4.08 12.44
N LYS A 159 -14.84 -5.22 13.06
CA LYS A 159 -14.48 -5.30 14.48
C LYS A 159 -12.97 -5.16 14.64
N LYS A 160 -12.54 -4.41 15.65
CA LYS A 160 -11.11 -4.27 15.97
C LYS A 160 -10.49 -5.64 16.27
N GLY A 161 -9.39 -5.93 15.62
CA GLY A 161 -8.68 -7.19 15.78
C GLY A 161 -7.50 -7.33 14.81
N LEU A 162 -6.76 -8.40 15.00
CA LEU A 162 -5.71 -8.86 14.10
C LEU A 162 -6.16 -10.16 13.46
N TYR A 163 -6.25 -10.19 12.14
CA TYR A 163 -6.81 -11.29 11.36
C TYR A 163 -5.78 -11.87 10.42
N GLU A 164 -5.64 -13.19 10.38
CA GLU A 164 -4.88 -13.87 9.34
C GLU A 164 -5.67 -13.83 8.02
N VAL A 165 -4.99 -13.44 6.93
CA VAL A 165 -5.58 -13.27 5.60
C VAL A 165 -4.68 -13.89 4.53
N GLY A 166 -5.25 -14.25 3.39
CA GLY A 166 -4.49 -14.79 2.25
C GLY A 166 -3.95 -13.71 1.33
N TYR A 167 -4.52 -12.51 1.38
CA TYR A 167 -4.12 -11.38 0.54
C TYR A 167 -4.36 -10.07 1.27
N SER A 168 -3.42 -9.15 1.10
CA SER A 168 -3.57 -7.72 1.39
C SER A 168 -2.51 -6.93 0.60
N GLY A 169 -2.73 -5.62 0.45
CA GLY A 169 -1.80 -4.74 -0.27
C GLY A 169 -2.02 -3.28 0.07
N ALA A 170 -1.28 -2.40 -0.59
CA ALA A 170 -1.37 -0.93 -0.56
C ALA A 170 -1.09 -0.24 0.79
N CYS A 171 -1.21 -0.93 1.92
CA CYS A 171 -0.87 -0.43 3.27
C CYS A 171 -0.32 -1.59 4.09
N ILE A 172 0.96 -1.93 3.91
CA ILE A 172 1.54 -3.18 4.42
C ILE A 172 2.95 -2.98 4.97
N LEU A 173 3.16 -3.38 6.23
CA LEU A 173 4.44 -3.42 6.91
C LEU A 173 5.09 -4.78 6.69
N ILE A 174 6.33 -4.80 6.21
CA ILE A 174 7.06 -6.00 5.81
C ILE A 174 8.40 -6.02 6.54
N HIS A 175 8.64 -7.07 7.34
CA HIS A 175 9.92 -7.26 8.00
C HIS A 175 11.00 -7.64 6.98
N ARG A 176 12.24 -7.19 7.22
CA ARG A 176 13.38 -7.43 6.32
C ARG A 176 13.63 -8.91 5.98
N ASP A 177 13.35 -9.83 6.90
CA ASP A 177 13.56 -11.26 6.69
C ASP A 177 12.69 -11.82 5.56
N VAL A 178 11.47 -11.29 5.41
CA VAL A 178 10.59 -11.63 4.29
C VAL A 178 11.24 -11.24 2.96
N ILE A 179 11.80 -10.03 2.91
CA ILE A 179 12.47 -9.52 1.71
C ILE A 179 13.75 -10.32 1.44
N ALA A 180 14.55 -10.58 2.48
CA ALA A 180 15.79 -11.34 2.38
C ALA A 180 15.56 -12.80 1.92
N SER A 181 14.38 -13.37 2.19
CA SER A 181 14.01 -14.71 1.72
C SER A 181 13.70 -14.77 0.21
N GLY A 182 13.62 -13.63 -0.48
CA GLY A 182 13.35 -13.55 -1.92
C GLY A 182 11.89 -13.24 -2.27
N VAL A 183 11.04 -12.98 -1.31
CA VAL A 183 9.65 -12.53 -1.55
C VAL A 183 9.67 -11.16 -2.21
N ASN A 184 8.96 -11.03 -3.33
CA ASN A 184 8.96 -9.83 -4.17
C ASN A 184 7.65 -9.68 -4.96
N TYR A 185 7.48 -8.55 -5.63
CA TYR A 185 6.29 -8.16 -6.40
C TYR A 185 6.29 -8.60 -7.87
N SER A 186 7.33 -9.27 -8.36
CA SER A 186 7.42 -9.67 -9.78
C SER A 186 6.25 -10.57 -10.19
N PRO A 187 5.76 -10.49 -11.44
CA PRO A 187 4.68 -11.32 -11.93
C PRO A 187 4.94 -12.82 -11.74
N LEU A 188 3.89 -13.58 -11.49
CA LEU A 188 3.90 -15.05 -11.47
C LEU A 188 3.38 -15.56 -12.81
N HIS A 189 3.96 -16.63 -13.32
CA HIS A 189 3.53 -17.27 -14.58
C HIS A 189 2.43 -18.30 -14.30
N ASN A 190 1.48 -18.42 -15.24
CA ASN A 190 0.40 -19.42 -15.22
C ASN A 190 -0.49 -19.39 -13.96
N VAL A 191 -0.63 -18.22 -13.36
CA VAL A 191 -1.53 -17.98 -12.22
C VAL A 191 -2.57 -16.94 -12.63
N SER A 192 -3.83 -17.13 -12.25
CA SER A 192 -4.89 -16.15 -12.48
C SER A 192 -4.48 -14.80 -11.87
N PHE A 193 -4.73 -13.70 -12.60
CA PHE A 193 -4.29 -12.37 -12.18
C PHE A 193 -2.79 -12.29 -11.89
N SER A 194 -1.99 -12.98 -12.70
CA SER A 194 -0.53 -13.09 -12.56
C SER A 194 0.21 -11.74 -12.56
N ASN A 195 -0.41 -10.71 -13.13
CA ASN A 195 0.17 -9.37 -13.22
C ASN A 195 -0.16 -8.48 -12.02
N TRP A 196 -1.05 -8.90 -11.13
CA TRP A 196 -1.34 -8.15 -9.90
C TRP A 196 -0.21 -8.36 -8.90
N GLU A 197 0.59 -7.32 -8.73
CA GLU A 197 1.84 -7.36 -7.99
C GLU A 197 1.64 -7.70 -6.52
N ASP A 198 0.63 -7.12 -5.86
CA ASP A 198 0.32 -7.42 -4.45
C ASP A 198 -0.08 -8.89 -4.27
N ARG A 199 -0.85 -9.45 -5.21
CA ARG A 199 -1.19 -10.88 -5.18
C ARG A 199 0.03 -11.75 -5.39
N ALA A 200 0.91 -11.38 -6.32
CA ALA A 200 2.16 -12.10 -6.55
C ALA A 200 3.06 -12.11 -5.32
N PHE A 201 3.14 -10.99 -4.61
CA PHE A 201 3.83 -10.87 -3.33
C PHE A 201 3.23 -11.80 -2.28
N CYS A 202 1.91 -11.77 -2.09
CA CYS A 202 1.21 -12.58 -1.08
C CYS A 202 1.37 -14.10 -1.32
N ILE A 203 1.27 -14.55 -2.59
CA ILE A 203 1.47 -15.96 -2.95
C ILE A 203 2.92 -16.37 -2.65
N ARG A 204 3.92 -15.55 -3.00
CA ARG A 204 5.32 -15.85 -2.66
C ARG A 204 5.54 -15.90 -1.16
N ALA A 205 5.00 -14.94 -0.41
CA ALA A 205 5.10 -14.93 1.04
C ALA A 205 4.55 -16.23 1.64
N ALA A 206 3.37 -16.66 1.22
CA ALA A 206 2.77 -17.93 1.65
C ALA A 206 3.64 -19.14 1.26
N ALA A 207 4.18 -19.17 0.04
CA ALA A 207 5.07 -20.25 -0.42
C ALA A 207 6.38 -20.31 0.38
N HIS A 208 6.86 -19.19 0.91
CA HIS A 208 8.02 -19.10 1.80
C HIS A 208 7.65 -19.34 3.28
N GLY A 209 6.39 -19.70 3.59
CA GLY A 209 5.93 -20.03 4.95
C GLY A 209 5.57 -18.81 5.81
N TYR A 210 5.51 -17.60 5.24
CA TYR A 210 5.06 -16.42 5.97
C TYR A 210 3.54 -16.32 5.99
N ARG A 211 3.01 -15.95 7.15
CA ARG A 211 1.59 -15.62 7.32
C ARG A 211 1.41 -14.11 7.13
N ILE A 212 0.31 -13.74 6.51
CA ILE A 212 -0.09 -12.35 6.31
C ILE A 212 -1.17 -12.03 7.32
N TYR A 213 -1.02 -10.91 8.02
CA TYR A 213 -1.99 -10.41 8.98
C TYR A 213 -2.54 -9.08 8.54
N MET A 214 -3.81 -8.84 8.84
CA MET A 214 -4.49 -7.57 8.66
C MET A 214 -4.95 -7.06 10.01
N ASP A 215 -4.53 -5.88 10.38
CA ASP A 215 -4.99 -5.15 11.54
C ASP A 215 -6.21 -4.28 11.17
N THR A 216 -7.12 -4.10 12.13
CA THR A 216 -8.34 -3.31 11.93
C THR A 216 -8.58 -2.31 13.07
N HIS A 217 -7.55 -2.01 13.87
CA HIS A 217 -7.69 -1.08 15.00
C HIS A 217 -7.72 0.38 14.58
N TYR A 218 -7.00 0.72 13.52
CA TYR A 218 -6.83 2.09 13.02
C TYR A 218 -7.04 2.17 11.50
N PRO A 219 -8.25 1.84 10.99
CA PRO A 219 -8.52 1.78 9.56
C PRO A 219 -8.00 3.00 8.82
N ALA A 220 -7.24 2.77 7.76
CA ALA A 220 -6.78 3.83 6.89
C ALA A 220 -7.91 4.36 5.99
N THR A 221 -7.74 5.55 5.45
CA THR A 221 -8.69 6.17 4.53
C THR A 221 -8.14 6.12 3.11
N HIS A 222 -8.87 5.53 2.17
CA HIS A 222 -8.50 5.48 0.77
C HIS A 222 -9.13 6.64 0.00
N LEU A 223 -8.30 7.52 -0.53
CA LEU A 223 -8.71 8.66 -1.37
C LEU A 223 -8.68 8.26 -2.85
N TYR A 224 -9.47 7.25 -3.19
CA TYR A 224 -9.48 6.63 -4.51
C TYR A 224 -9.97 7.56 -5.63
N ARG A 225 -10.86 8.52 -5.28
CA ARG A 225 -11.48 9.47 -6.22
C ARG A 225 -11.49 10.88 -5.65
N ASP A 226 -11.64 11.87 -6.52
CA ASP A 226 -11.83 13.28 -6.12
C ASP A 226 -13.06 13.47 -5.21
N GLU A 227 -14.07 12.61 -5.35
CA GLU A 227 -15.25 12.59 -4.50
C GLU A 227 -14.95 12.17 -3.07
N ASP A 228 -13.98 11.31 -2.85
CA ASP A 228 -13.58 10.86 -1.52
C ASP A 228 -12.97 12.00 -0.73
N VAL A 229 -12.23 12.90 -1.37
CA VAL A 229 -11.71 14.12 -0.73
C VAL A 229 -12.85 14.94 -0.12
N LYS A 230 -13.97 15.09 -0.85
CA LYS A 230 -15.16 15.80 -0.37
C LYS A 230 -15.92 15.00 0.69
N ARG A 231 -16.07 13.70 0.48
CA ARG A 231 -16.77 12.77 1.37
C ARG A 231 -16.15 12.73 2.76
N TYR A 232 -14.82 12.78 2.84
CA TYR A 232 -14.11 12.83 4.12
C TYR A 232 -13.95 14.25 4.68
N GLY A 233 -14.67 15.24 4.11
CA GLY A 233 -14.63 16.62 4.57
C GLY A 233 -13.30 17.33 4.33
N LEU A 234 -12.46 16.77 3.46
CA LEU A 234 -11.17 17.33 3.12
C LEU A 234 -11.36 18.49 2.13
N ARG A 235 -10.56 19.54 2.26
CA ARG A 235 -10.58 20.70 1.36
C ARG A 235 -9.45 20.57 0.35
N ARG A 236 -9.67 21.02 -0.90
CA ARG A 236 -8.56 21.17 -1.82
C ARG A 236 -7.52 22.13 -1.20
N LYS A 237 -6.33 21.60 -0.95
CA LYS A 237 -5.21 22.41 -0.43
C LYS A 237 -4.61 23.17 -1.62
N THR A 238 -4.81 24.48 -1.62
CA THR A 238 -4.19 25.41 -2.58
C THR A 238 -2.68 25.53 -2.34
#